data_97a8d072e01908608550268ea0a9a01c
#
_entry.id   97a8d072e01908608550268ea0a9a01c
#
_cell.length_a   1.000
_cell.length_b   1.000
_cell.length_c   1.000
_cell.angle_alpha   90.00
_cell.angle_beta   90.00
_cell.angle_gamma   90.00
#
_symmetry.space_group_name_H-M   'P 1'
#
loop_
_entity.id
_entity.type
_entity.pdbx_description
1 polymer ?
#
loop_
_entity_poly.entity_id
_entity_poly.type
_entity_poly.pdbx_seq_one_letter_code
_entity_poly.pdbx_strand_id
1 'polypeptide(L)'
;MMGNRKQPFGYKMDLGEIVIQESEAKLVQEIFLRYIAGGSLNELTEALRQQDIPYDAGRLWNKNMVARILADIRYTGEKGYPKLIDKEQLIAANEKRSNKPQLPKKTEAQKVLRRLCGTPPSEQVEQSVTDLLNGLANCPDRIQHQRSPTPATHSKTQEALDNA
;
A
#
# COMPACT_ATOMS: atom_id res chain seq x y z
N MET A 1 15.19 22.61 -5.58
CA MET A 1 15.17 21.15 -5.85
C MET A 1 15.58 20.41 -4.58
N MET A 2 14.68 19.66 -3.95
CA MET A 2 15.03 18.83 -2.82
C MET A 2 15.76 17.60 -3.33
N GLY A 3 17.08 17.56 -3.17
CA GLY A 3 17.92 16.43 -3.60
C GLY A 3 17.59 15.17 -2.81
N ASN A 4 17.65 14.02 -3.46
CA ASN A 4 17.63 12.73 -2.74
C ASN A 4 18.92 12.61 -1.91
N ARG A 5 18.78 12.15 -0.66
CA ARG A 5 19.90 11.87 0.21
C ARG A 5 20.89 10.90 -0.49
N LYS A 6 22.15 11.29 -0.59
CA LYS A 6 23.19 10.49 -1.27
C LYS A 6 23.61 9.27 -0.45
N GLN A 7 23.66 9.41 0.88
CA GLN A 7 24.01 8.35 1.81
C GLN A 7 22.76 7.78 2.51
N PRO A 8 22.74 6.50 2.90
CA PRO A 8 21.67 5.95 3.73
C PRO A 8 21.54 6.73 5.04
N PHE A 9 20.36 6.73 5.61
CA PHE A 9 20.14 7.28 6.94
C PHE A 9 20.96 6.50 7.98
N GLY A 10 21.60 7.18 8.92
CA GLY A 10 22.55 6.56 9.86
C GLY A 10 24.03 6.69 9.46
N TYR A 11 24.30 7.18 8.24
CA TYR A 11 25.68 7.37 7.77
C TYR A 11 25.93 8.76 7.22
N LYS A 12 27.15 9.23 7.36
CA LYS A 12 27.65 10.44 6.73
C LYS A 12 28.99 10.17 6.02
N MET A 13 29.32 11.02 5.07
CA MET A 13 30.65 11.04 4.46
C MET A 13 31.55 11.97 5.28
N ASP A 14 32.69 11.49 5.72
CA ASP A 14 33.71 12.26 6.42
C ASP A 14 35.09 11.97 5.79
N LEU A 15 35.79 12.98 5.33
CA LEU A 15 37.09 12.90 4.66
C LEU A 15 37.21 11.82 3.55
N GLY A 16 36.10 11.51 2.87
CA GLY A 16 36.06 10.47 1.82
C GLY A 16 35.68 9.09 2.32
N GLU A 17 35.50 8.90 3.62
CA GLU A 17 35.10 7.64 4.24
C GLU A 17 33.64 7.68 4.72
N ILE A 18 33.00 6.51 4.71
CA ILE A 18 31.64 6.36 5.22
C ILE A 18 31.74 6.08 6.71
N VAL A 19 31.24 7.01 7.52
CA VAL A 19 31.24 6.89 8.99
C VAL A 19 29.81 6.87 9.53
N ILE A 20 29.66 6.27 10.72
CA ILE A 20 28.38 6.20 11.42
C ILE A 20 28.03 7.59 11.95
N GLN A 21 26.79 8.01 11.75
CA GLN A 21 26.19 9.16 12.43
C GLN A 21 25.38 8.67 13.61
N GLU A 22 25.92 8.79 14.81
CA GLU A 22 25.39 8.15 16.03
C GLU A 22 23.91 8.45 16.31
N SER A 23 23.46 9.70 16.15
CA SER A 23 22.07 10.07 16.40
C SER A 23 21.11 9.35 15.45
N GLU A 24 21.44 9.30 14.16
CA GLU A 24 20.66 8.60 13.16
C GLU A 24 20.79 7.08 13.27
N ALA A 25 21.97 6.56 13.61
CA ALA A 25 22.23 5.14 13.77
C ALA A 25 21.40 4.52 14.91
N LYS A 26 21.26 5.23 16.04
CA LYS A 26 20.38 4.84 17.13
C LYS A 26 18.93 4.70 16.66
N LEU A 27 18.45 5.64 15.83
CA LEU A 27 17.11 5.57 15.25
C LEU A 27 16.94 4.37 14.31
N VAL A 28 17.95 4.05 13.49
CA VAL A 28 17.91 2.86 12.64
C VAL A 28 17.77 1.61 13.48
N GLN A 29 18.57 1.44 14.52
CA GLN A 29 18.47 0.30 15.43
C GLN A 29 17.09 0.21 16.10
N GLU A 30 16.57 1.34 16.57
CA GLU A 30 15.25 1.43 17.20
C GLU A 30 14.12 1.05 16.21
N ILE A 31 14.20 1.48 14.96
CA ILE A 31 13.25 1.13 13.90
C ILE A 31 13.20 -0.39 13.71
N PHE A 32 14.37 -1.05 13.61
CA PHE A 32 14.44 -2.49 13.46
C PHE A 32 13.88 -3.22 14.67
N LEU A 33 14.30 -2.87 15.88
CA LEU A 33 13.84 -3.49 17.12
C LEU A 33 12.31 -3.37 17.28
N ARG A 34 11.77 -2.16 17.16
CA ARG A 34 10.32 -1.93 17.28
C ARG A 34 9.52 -2.64 16.19
N TYR A 35 10.07 -2.67 14.96
CA TYR A 35 9.40 -3.35 13.84
C TYR A 35 9.34 -4.86 14.09
N ILE A 36 10.43 -5.49 14.47
CA ILE A 36 10.51 -6.93 14.79
C ILE A 36 9.59 -7.27 15.97
N ALA A 37 9.57 -6.43 17.01
CA ALA A 37 8.72 -6.59 18.18
C ALA A 37 7.20 -6.51 17.92
N GLY A 38 6.78 -6.23 16.68
CA GLY A 38 5.36 -6.21 16.34
C GLY A 38 4.86 -4.89 15.75
N GLY A 39 5.60 -3.79 15.92
CA GLY A 39 5.21 -2.46 15.45
C GLY A 39 4.85 -2.40 13.96
N SER A 40 3.90 -1.55 13.61
CA SER A 40 3.52 -1.28 12.23
C SER A 40 4.36 -0.15 11.62
N LEU A 41 4.43 -0.09 10.27
CA LEU A 41 5.10 1.04 9.59
C LEU A 41 4.44 2.39 9.90
N ASN A 42 3.13 2.40 10.20
CA ASN A 42 2.42 3.61 10.55
C ASN A 42 2.85 4.14 11.93
N GLU A 43 2.81 3.29 12.94
CA GLU A 43 3.22 3.63 14.31
C GLU A 43 4.66 4.11 14.36
N LEU A 44 5.56 3.40 13.65
CA LEU A 44 6.96 3.81 13.54
C LEU A 44 7.12 5.18 12.88
N THR A 45 6.37 5.42 11.78
CA THR A 45 6.42 6.70 11.07
C THR A 45 5.93 7.83 11.99
N GLU A 46 4.87 7.61 12.74
CA GLU A 46 4.31 8.60 13.64
C GLU A 46 5.25 8.90 14.83
N ALA A 47 5.84 7.86 15.41
CA ALA A 47 6.85 8.02 16.47
C ALA A 47 8.09 8.81 15.98
N LEU A 48 8.54 8.54 14.73
CA LEU A 48 9.67 9.27 14.14
C LEU A 48 9.35 10.74 13.82
N ARG A 49 8.09 11.06 13.51
CA ARG A 49 7.66 12.46 13.30
C ARG A 49 7.66 13.29 14.58
N GLN A 50 7.52 12.63 15.72
CA GLN A 50 7.57 13.27 17.03
C GLN A 50 9.01 13.52 17.52
N GLN A 51 10.00 12.95 16.83
CA GLN A 51 11.41 13.15 17.14
C GLN A 51 11.99 14.32 16.35
N ASP A 52 12.92 15.07 16.96
CA ASP A 52 13.56 16.25 16.35
C ASP A 52 14.59 15.91 15.26
N ILE A 53 14.72 14.63 14.89
CA ILE A 53 15.67 14.19 13.85
C ILE A 53 14.91 13.91 12.55
N PRO A 54 14.94 14.86 11.58
CA PRO A 54 14.29 14.65 10.29
C PRO A 54 15.07 13.61 9.45
N TYR A 55 14.37 12.89 8.58
CA TYR A 55 15.02 11.99 7.62
C TYR A 55 15.97 12.73 6.67
N ASP A 56 15.56 13.92 6.23
CA ASP A 56 16.32 14.81 5.36
C ASP A 56 15.82 16.24 5.59
N ALA A 57 16.63 17.24 5.27
CA ALA A 57 16.29 18.65 5.46
C ALA A 57 14.93 18.98 4.81
N GLY A 58 13.97 19.43 5.63
CA GLY A 58 12.64 19.84 5.18
C GLY A 58 11.69 18.69 4.77
N ARG A 59 12.03 17.43 5.04
CA ARG A 59 11.17 16.29 4.74
C ARG A 59 10.66 15.61 6.00
N LEU A 60 9.34 15.50 6.09
CA LEU A 60 8.70 14.70 7.12
C LEU A 60 8.87 13.20 6.84
N TRP A 61 9.02 12.43 7.91
CA TRP A 61 9.04 10.98 7.84
C TRP A 61 7.78 10.42 7.17
N ASN A 62 7.94 9.42 6.32
CA ASN A 62 6.85 8.69 5.71
C ASN A 62 7.13 7.17 5.69
N LYS A 63 6.08 6.38 5.47
CA LYS A 63 6.15 4.90 5.47
C LYS A 63 7.18 4.34 4.50
N ASN A 64 7.36 4.99 3.35
CA ASN A 64 8.30 4.52 2.33
C ASN A 64 9.75 4.69 2.78
N MET A 65 10.06 5.74 3.55
CA MET A 65 11.39 5.95 4.13
C MET A 65 11.70 4.85 5.15
N VAL A 66 10.77 4.55 6.06
CA VAL A 66 10.90 3.45 7.03
C VAL A 66 11.03 2.10 6.32
N ALA A 67 10.21 1.85 5.30
CA ALA A 67 10.27 0.61 4.53
C ALA A 67 11.60 0.43 3.77
N ARG A 68 12.20 1.52 3.29
CA ARG A 68 13.54 1.51 2.66
C ARG A 68 14.64 1.19 3.65
N ILE A 69 14.58 1.77 4.85
CA ILE A 69 15.53 1.45 5.94
C ILE A 69 15.46 -0.04 6.27
N LEU A 70 14.27 -0.60 6.48
CA LEU A 70 14.06 -2.01 6.80
C LEU A 70 14.48 -2.98 5.68
N ALA A 71 14.67 -2.51 4.45
CA ALA A 71 15.09 -3.32 3.31
C ALA A 71 16.56 -3.20 2.94
N ASP A 72 17.28 -2.26 3.57
CA ASP A 72 18.61 -1.90 3.10
C ASP A 72 19.69 -2.79 3.73
N ILE A 73 20.31 -3.62 2.89
CA ILE A 73 21.37 -4.57 3.28
C ILE A 73 22.65 -3.87 3.78
N ARG A 74 22.86 -2.59 3.44
CA ARG A 74 24.05 -1.85 3.84
C ARG A 74 24.22 -1.74 5.35
N TYR A 75 23.13 -1.79 6.09
CA TYR A 75 23.13 -1.76 7.56
C TYR A 75 23.77 -2.99 8.22
N THR A 76 23.93 -4.10 7.49
CA THR A 76 24.61 -5.32 7.99
C THR A 76 26.13 -5.30 7.80
N GLY A 77 26.67 -4.19 7.31
CA GLY A 77 28.10 -4.07 7.02
C GLY A 77 28.50 -4.44 5.58
N GLU A 78 27.51 -4.56 4.68
CA GLU A 78 27.81 -4.86 3.28
C GLU A 78 28.11 -3.58 2.48
N LYS A 79 28.73 -3.76 1.30
CA LYS A 79 29.08 -2.68 0.36
C LYS A 79 29.99 -1.59 0.96
N GLY A 80 30.85 -1.96 1.92
CA GLY A 80 31.79 -1.03 2.54
C GLY A 80 31.19 -0.08 3.57
N TYR A 81 29.97 -0.37 4.05
CA TYR A 81 29.34 0.39 5.13
C TYR A 81 29.66 -0.23 6.50
N PRO A 82 29.91 0.57 7.55
CA PRO A 82 30.02 0.06 8.91
C PRO A 82 28.71 -0.63 9.35
N LYS A 83 28.84 -1.74 10.08
CA LYS A 83 27.68 -2.51 10.56
C LYS A 83 26.89 -1.71 11.62
N LEU A 84 25.58 -1.64 11.49
CA LEU A 84 24.63 -1.05 12.44
C LEU A 84 23.68 -2.08 13.06
N ILE A 85 23.34 -3.13 12.31
CA ILE A 85 22.40 -4.19 12.75
C ILE A 85 22.96 -5.57 12.37
N ASP A 86 22.41 -6.61 12.99
CA ASP A 86 22.75 -7.99 12.67
C ASP A 86 21.97 -8.49 11.43
N LYS A 87 22.55 -9.47 10.71
CA LYS A 87 21.88 -10.07 9.55
C LYS A 87 20.55 -10.73 9.94
N GLU A 88 20.48 -11.33 11.11
CA GLU A 88 19.29 -11.94 11.66
C GLU A 88 18.15 -10.92 11.84
N GLN A 89 18.48 -9.72 12.28
CA GLN A 89 17.50 -8.63 12.41
C GLN A 89 16.96 -8.18 11.05
N LEU A 90 17.82 -8.09 10.03
CA LEU A 90 17.39 -7.77 8.67
C LEU A 90 16.48 -8.86 8.10
N ILE A 91 16.84 -10.14 8.30
CA ILE A 91 16.03 -11.29 7.85
C ILE A 91 14.67 -11.28 8.53
N ALA A 92 14.62 -11.18 9.85
CA ALA A 92 13.37 -11.14 10.62
C ALA A 92 12.44 -9.98 10.18
N ALA A 93 13.02 -8.80 9.92
CA ALA A 93 12.25 -7.66 9.41
C ALA A 93 11.69 -7.91 8.01
N ASN A 94 12.45 -8.54 7.12
CA ASN A 94 12.02 -8.85 5.76
C ASN A 94 10.97 -9.98 5.74
N GLU A 95 11.11 -11.01 6.55
CA GLU A 95 10.10 -12.07 6.72
C GLU A 95 8.76 -11.49 7.19
N LYS A 96 8.80 -10.62 8.21
CA LYS A 96 7.58 -9.93 8.68
C LYS A 96 6.95 -9.08 7.58
N ARG A 97 7.74 -8.44 6.70
CA ARG A 97 7.22 -7.68 5.55
C ARG A 97 6.57 -8.58 4.51
N SER A 98 7.17 -9.74 4.23
CA SER A 98 6.68 -10.69 3.23
C SER A 98 5.41 -11.42 3.70
N ASN A 99 5.30 -11.69 4.99
CA ASN A 99 4.16 -12.37 5.60
C ASN A 99 2.92 -11.49 5.79
N LYS A 100 2.97 -10.20 5.41
CA LYS A 100 1.77 -9.38 5.42
C LYS A 100 0.76 -9.91 4.40
N PRO A 101 -0.49 -10.18 4.82
CA PRO A 101 -1.53 -10.56 3.88
C PRO A 101 -1.67 -9.45 2.83
N GLN A 102 -1.41 -9.79 1.58
CA GLN A 102 -1.65 -8.86 0.48
C GLN A 102 -3.16 -8.71 0.35
N LEU A 103 -3.64 -7.49 0.58
CA LEU A 103 -5.03 -7.18 0.26
C LEU A 103 -5.29 -7.52 -1.21
N PRO A 104 -6.38 -8.22 -1.52
CA PRO A 104 -6.71 -8.58 -2.88
C PRO A 104 -6.70 -7.33 -3.77
N LYS A 105 -6.08 -7.46 -4.93
CA LYS A 105 -6.04 -6.35 -5.91
C LYS A 105 -7.48 -5.97 -6.25
N LYS A 106 -7.78 -4.68 -6.21
CA LYS A 106 -9.10 -4.17 -6.60
C LYS A 106 -9.45 -4.62 -8.01
N THR A 107 -10.63 -5.19 -8.17
CA THR A 107 -11.16 -5.55 -9.48
C THR A 107 -11.38 -4.30 -10.34
N GLU A 108 -11.49 -4.46 -11.66
CA GLU A 108 -11.77 -3.32 -12.57
C GLU A 108 -13.11 -2.67 -12.21
N ALA A 109 -14.13 -3.46 -11.85
CA ALA A 109 -15.42 -2.95 -11.39
C ALA A 109 -15.27 -2.04 -10.15
N GLN A 110 -14.46 -2.45 -9.16
CA GLN A 110 -14.18 -1.63 -7.98
C GLN A 110 -13.41 -0.35 -8.30
N LYS A 111 -12.52 -0.39 -9.31
CA LYS A 111 -11.79 0.80 -9.77
C LYS A 111 -12.73 1.79 -10.47
N VAL A 112 -13.64 1.28 -11.32
CA VAL A 112 -14.63 2.10 -12.01
C VAL A 112 -15.60 2.72 -11.01
N LEU A 113 -16.15 1.93 -10.07
CA LEU A 113 -17.02 2.44 -9.00
C LEU A 113 -16.36 3.54 -8.20
N ARG A 114 -15.06 3.40 -7.84
CA ARG A 114 -14.34 4.43 -7.12
C ARG A 114 -14.16 5.72 -7.91
N ARG A 115 -14.08 5.65 -9.24
CA ARG A 115 -14.04 6.86 -10.09
C ARG A 115 -15.38 7.55 -10.18
N LEU A 116 -16.47 6.77 -10.21
CA LEU A 116 -17.83 7.29 -10.27
C LEU A 116 -18.30 7.86 -8.93
N CYS A 117 -17.87 7.26 -7.81
CA CYS A 117 -18.18 7.72 -6.45
C CYS A 117 -17.16 8.77 -5.94
N GLY A 118 -16.87 9.78 -6.76
CA GLY A 118 -15.93 10.87 -6.41
C GLY A 118 -16.40 11.74 -5.24
N THR A 119 -17.70 11.77 -4.96
CA THR A 119 -18.31 12.38 -3.78
C THR A 119 -19.03 11.31 -2.97
N PRO A 120 -18.91 11.29 -1.64
CA PRO A 120 -19.71 10.39 -0.82
C PRO A 120 -21.19 10.67 -1.08
N PRO A 121 -22.04 9.63 -1.21
CA PRO A 121 -23.47 9.81 -1.36
C PRO A 121 -24.03 10.57 -0.15
N SER A 122 -25.12 11.31 -0.34
CA SER A 122 -25.79 11.94 0.79
C SER A 122 -26.39 10.88 1.71
N GLU A 123 -26.54 11.19 3.00
CA GLU A 123 -27.09 10.28 4.00
C GLU A 123 -28.45 9.69 3.58
N GLN A 124 -29.29 10.47 2.90
CA GLN A 124 -30.57 10.01 2.33
C GLN A 124 -30.40 8.94 1.26
N VAL A 125 -29.35 9.06 0.40
CA VAL A 125 -29.05 8.07 -0.64
C VAL A 125 -28.50 6.79 -0.01
N GLU A 126 -27.62 6.89 0.99
CA GLU A 126 -27.11 5.74 1.74
C GLU A 126 -28.24 4.98 2.42
N GLN A 127 -29.14 5.69 3.09
CA GLN A 127 -30.30 5.08 3.74
C GLN A 127 -31.21 4.39 2.72
N SER A 128 -31.52 5.03 1.60
CA SER A 128 -32.36 4.46 0.54
C SER A 128 -31.76 3.18 -0.07
N VAL A 129 -30.44 3.17 -0.29
CA VAL A 129 -29.71 1.99 -0.78
C VAL A 129 -29.71 0.87 0.27
N THR A 130 -29.51 1.21 1.53
CA THR A 130 -29.55 0.25 2.64
C THR A 130 -30.92 -0.39 2.78
N ASP A 131 -32.00 0.40 2.70
CA ASP A 131 -33.37 -0.09 2.77
C ASP A 131 -33.72 -0.98 1.58
N LEU A 132 -33.23 -0.63 0.38
CA LEU A 132 -33.36 -1.45 -0.83
C LEU A 132 -32.64 -2.79 -0.69
N LEU A 133 -31.40 -2.79 -0.20
CA LEU A 133 -30.61 -4.00 0.02
C LEU A 133 -31.24 -4.90 1.08
N ASN A 134 -31.71 -4.32 2.17
CA ASN A 134 -32.43 -5.05 3.23
C ASN A 134 -33.74 -5.63 2.70
N GLY A 135 -34.49 -4.89 1.87
CA GLY A 135 -35.69 -5.36 1.21
C GLY A 135 -35.42 -6.54 0.26
N LEU A 136 -34.31 -6.52 -0.47
CA LEU A 136 -33.89 -7.61 -1.35
C LEU A 136 -33.40 -8.84 -0.56
N ALA A 137 -32.69 -8.63 0.55
CA ALA A 137 -32.23 -9.71 1.43
C ALA A 137 -33.40 -10.45 2.10
N ASN A 138 -34.46 -9.74 2.46
CA ASN A 138 -35.65 -10.30 3.10
C ASN A 138 -36.68 -10.89 2.11
N CYS A 139 -36.56 -10.58 0.80
CA CYS A 139 -37.44 -11.09 -0.26
C CYS A 139 -36.62 -11.50 -1.48
N PRO A 140 -35.87 -12.63 -1.43
CA PRO A 140 -34.99 -13.07 -2.54
C PRO A 140 -35.75 -13.36 -3.83
N ASP A 141 -37.03 -13.69 -3.79
CA ASP A 141 -37.87 -13.97 -4.96
C ASP A 141 -38.06 -12.73 -5.87
N ARG A 142 -37.89 -11.52 -5.36
CA ARG A 142 -37.95 -10.28 -6.15
C ARG A 142 -36.80 -10.17 -7.18
N ILE A 143 -35.68 -10.86 -6.97
CA ILE A 143 -34.53 -10.86 -7.85
C ILE A 143 -34.79 -11.69 -9.11
N GLN A 144 -35.68 -12.68 -9.07
CA GLN A 144 -35.94 -13.59 -10.19
C GLN A 144 -36.82 -12.95 -11.30
N HIS A 145 -37.55 -11.88 -11.01
CA HIS A 145 -38.46 -11.25 -11.97
C HIS A 145 -37.85 -10.19 -12.88
N GLN A 146 -36.56 -9.86 -12.72
CA GLN A 146 -35.88 -8.88 -13.58
C GLN A 146 -34.83 -9.47 -14.54
N ARG A 147 -34.96 -10.75 -14.92
CA ARG A 147 -34.28 -11.20 -16.13
C ARG A 147 -35.01 -10.60 -17.31
N SER A 148 -34.52 -9.45 -17.78
CA SER A 148 -34.88 -8.90 -19.10
C SER A 148 -34.75 -10.01 -20.15
N PRO A 149 -35.73 -10.21 -21.04
CA PRO A 149 -35.59 -11.18 -22.12
C PRO A 149 -34.37 -10.73 -22.95
N THR A 150 -33.46 -11.65 -23.14
CA THR A 150 -32.32 -11.49 -24.07
C THR A 150 -32.92 -11.11 -25.44
N PRO A 151 -32.52 -10.02 -26.10
CA PRO A 151 -33.02 -9.73 -27.43
C PRO A 151 -32.68 -10.89 -28.34
N ALA A 152 -33.71 -11.52 -28.87
CA ALA A 152 -33.57 -12.61 -29.86
C ALA A 152 -32.71 -12.08 -31.03
N THR A 153 -31.60 -12.74 -31.23
CA THR A 153 -30.75 -12.54 -32.41
C THR A 153 -31.61 -12.82 -33.65
N HIS A 154 -32.03 -11.79 -34.36
CA HIS A 154 -32.61 -11.92 -35.66
C HIS A 154 -31.57 -12.56 -36.59
N SER A 155 -31.69 -13.83 -36.87
CA SER A 155 -31.04 -14.49 -37.99
C SER A 155 -31.72 -14.00 -39.28
N LYS A 156 -31.19 -12.90 -39.84
CA LYS A 156 -31.40 -12.53 -41.25
C LYS A 156 -30.34 -13.24 -42.08
N THR A 157 -30.61 -14.44 -42.48
CA THR A 157 -29.94 -15.09 -43.65
C THR A 157 -30.69 -16.35 -43.98
N GLN A 158 -31.81 -16.21 -44.74
CA GLN A 158 -32.33 -17.28 -45.59
C GLN A 158 -33.53 -16.78 -46.39
N GLU A 159 -33.34 -15.76 -47.22
CA GLU A 159 -34.25 -15.42 -48.29
C GLU A 159 -33.50 -14.66 -49.39
N ALA A 160 -32.62 -15.34 -50.09
CA ALA A 160 -32.01 -14.85 -51.31
C ALA A 160 -31.45 -16.01 -52.18
N LEU A 161 -32.22 -17.08 -52.36
CA LEU A 161 -31.82 -18.17 -53.28
C LEU A 161 -33.03 -18.92 -53.81
N ASP A 162 -34.10 -18.22 -54.16
CA ASP A 162 -35.16 -18.79 -55.01
C ASP A 162 -35.78 -17.66 -55.87
N ASN A 163 -35.01 -17.21 -56.84
CA ASN A 163 -35.52 -16.55 -58.07
C ASN A 163 -34.36 -16.24 -59.02
N ALA A 164 -33.96 -17.23 -59.82
CA ALA A 164 -33.36 -17.05 -61.13
C ALA A 164 -33.52 -18.35 -61.91
#